data_05b2cf5de5292571a8508bb1676747e6
#
_entry.id   05b2cf5de5292571a8508bb1676747e6
#
_cell.length_a   1.000
_cell.length_b   1.000
_cell.length_c   1.000
_cell.angle_alpha   90.00
_cell.angle_beta   90.00
_cell.angle_gamma   90.00
#
_symmetry.space_group_name_H-M   'P 1'
#
loop_
_entity.id
_entity.type
_entity.pdbx_description
1 polymer ?
#
loop_
_entity_poly.entity_id
_entity_poly.type
_entity_poly.pdbx_seq_one_letter_code
_entity_poly.pdbx_strand_id
1 'polypeptide(L)'
;LYVLGDVIDRGALGVDILRKIMAAPNMTMLLGNHEQMCLDTLGPKNEFGARDLWRQNGGMPTYRELLYHRMPTERGLILRFLAGLPDHLDLEVSRRKFHLVHGCPSEDRNTRIWGRVTPDSRSPYPDTICIVGHTPTCFLTGKTDKEHRIWHGNNIIDIDCGCGNLRSEHRRLACLRLDDMAEFYVGNSAEQTTAGSPEILPRYERDLPASLLHALEEYKRGLRENVSCLDCLRGELYGSINACQWNRSITRQEAEYLREKYL
;
A
#
# COMPACT_ATOMS: atom_id res chain seq x y z
N LEU A 1 13.80 1.34 -14.00
CA LEU A 1 12.44 0.88 -13.73
C LEU A 1 11.59 2.06 -13.27
N TYR A 2 10.39 2.21 -13.83
CA TYR A 2 9.42 3.22 -13.43
C TYR A 2 8.27 2.54 -12.69
N VAL A 3 7.86 3.13 -11.54
CA VAL A 3 6.76 2.66 -10.70
C VAL A 3 5.67 3.71 -10.70
N LEU A 4 4.46 3.35 -11.09
CA LEU A 4 3.37 4.32 -11.30
C LEU A 4 2.65 4.75 -10.01
N GLY A 5 3.22 4.54 -8.83
CA GLY A 5 2.61 4.88 -7.55
C GLY A 5 1.89 3.71 -6.89
N ASP A 6 1.17 4.01 -5.80
CA ASP A 6 0.38 3.05 -4.99
C ASP A 6 1.20 1.84 -4.49
N VAL A 7 2.42 2.11 -4.05
CA VAL A 7 3.34 1.09 -3.51
C VAL A 7 2.96 0.72 -2.08
N ILE A 8 2.43 1.68 -1.34
CA ILE A 8 2.01 1.49 0.05
C ILE A 8 0.55 1.02 0.14
N ASP A 9 0.12 0.67 1.34
CA ASP A 9 -1.24 0.30 1.73
C ASP A 9 -1.66 -1.13 1.36
N ARG A 10 -2.77 -1.56 1.95
CA ARG A 10 -3.42 -2.88 1.80
C ARG A 10 -2.54 -4.05 2.19
N GLY A 11 -1.31 -4.13 1.65
CA GLY A 11 -0.33 -5.16 1.99
C GLY A 11 0.54 -4.80 3.19
N ALA A 12 1.13 -5.81 3.83
CA ALA A 12 1.99 -5.63 5.00
C ALA A 12 3.40 -5.10 4.66
N LEU A 13 3.86 -5.25 3.41
CA LEU A 13 5.24 -4.98 3.00
C LEU A 13 5.42 -3.65 2.23
N GLY A 14 4.37 -2.82 2.12
CA GLY A 14 4.40 -1.61 1.30
C GLY A 14 5.54 -0.66 1.68
N VAL A 15 5.75 -0.42 2.97
CA VAL A 15 6.84 0.44 3.46
C VAL A 15 8.23 -0.16 3.18
N ASP A 16 8.38 -1.48 3.27
CA ASP A 16 9.66 -2.13 2.96
C ASP A 16 9.97 -2.10 1.46
N ILE A 17 8.95 -2.24 0.60
CA ILE A 17 9.10 -2.07 -0.86
C ILE A 17 9.49 -0.61 -1.16
N LEU A 18 8.80 0.36 -0.56
CA LEU A 18 9.11 1.79 -0.71
C LEU A 18 10.57 2.08 -0.33
N ARG A 19 11.07 1.53 0.77
CA ARG A 19 12.49 1.68 1.17
C ARG A 19 13.46 1.11 0.15
N LYS A 20 13.12 -0.01 -0.48
CA LYS A 20 13.94 -0.58 -1.57
C LYS A 20 13.96 0.35 -2.78
N ILE A 21 12.83 0.95 -3.13
CA ILE A 21 12.74 1.96 -4.21
C ILE A 21 13.60 3.18 -3.87
N MET A 22 13.49 3.71 -2.65
CA MET A 22 14.30 4.84 -2.18
C MET A 22 15.81 4.58 -2.24
N ALA A 23 16.23 3.35 -2.05
CA ALA A 23 17.65 2.95 -2.06
C ALA A 23 18.16 2.59 -3.48
N ALA A 24 17.30 2.44 -4.46
CA ALA A 24 17.66 1.96 -5.80
C ALA A 24 17.84 3.13 -6.78
N PRO A 25 19.07 3.44 -7.23
CA PRO A 25 19.35 4.61 -8.08
C PRO A 25 18.76 4.47 -9.51
N ASN A 26 18.37 3.27 -9.91
CA ASN A 26 17.79 2.95 -11.20
C ASN A 26 16.26 2.79 -11.15
N MET A 27 15.62 3.20 -10.06
CA MET A 27 14.18 3.21 -9.92
C MET A 27 13.65 4.64 -9.76
N THR A 28 12.60 4.95 -10.50
CA THR A 28 11.87 6.20 -10.39
C THR A 28 10.41 5.89 -10.09
N MET A 29 9.84 6.56 -9.10
CA MET A 29 8.46 6.35 -8.69
C MET A 29 7.64 7.60 -8.93
N LEU A 30 6.39 7.45 -9.36
CA LEU A 30 5.39 8.50 -9.41
C LEU A 30 4.57 8.54 -8.14
N LEU A 31 3.97 9.68 -7.88
CA LEU A 31 3.02 9.88 -6.80
C LEU A 31 1.67 9.25 -7.14
N GLY A 32 1.26 8.24 -6.39
CA GLY A 32 -0.09 7.70 -6.42
C GLY A 32 -1.01 8.35 -5.39
N ASN A 33 -2.30 8.05 -5.46
CA ASN A 33 -3.27 8.58 -4.50
C ASN A 33 -3.07 8.02 -3.09
N HIS A 34 -2.53 6.81 -2.96
CA HIS A 34 -2.20 6.23 -1.66
C HIS A 34 -1.04 6.97 -0.97
N GLU A 35 -0.01 7.33 -1.71
CA GLU A 35 1.07 8.19 -1.21
C GLU A 35 0.57 9.59 -0.88
N GLN A 36 -0.35 10.15 -1.68
CA GLN A 36 -0.95 11.45 -1.40
C GLN A 36 -1.75 11.42 -0.08
N MET A 37 -2.60 10.38 0.14
CA MET A 37 -3.34 10.22 1.41
C MET A 37 -2.40 10.08 2.63
N CYS A 38 -1.27 9.40 2.46
CA CYS A 38 -0.24 9.32 3.50
C CYS A 38 0.33 10.72 3.83
N LEU A 39 0.65 11.52 2.82
CA LEU A 39 1.14 12.89 2.99
C LEU A 39 0.11 13.82 3.62
N ASP A 40 -1.16 13.72 3.23
CA ASP A 40 -2.24 14.54 3.77
C ASP A 40 -2.50 14.21 5.24
N THR A 41 -2.26 12.96 5.65
CA THR A 41 -2.45 12.50 7.04
C THR A 41 -1.24 12.72 7.93
N LEU A 42 -0.03 12.41 7.47
CA LEU A 42 1.19 12.39 8.28
C LEU A 42 2.17 13.53 7.93
N GLY A 43 1.92 14.23 6.85
CA GLY A 43 2.72 15.35 6.41
C GLY A 43 2.43 16.64 7.20
N PRO A 44 3.11 17.74 6.87
CA PRO A 44 3.01 19.00 7.61
C PRO A 44 1.61 19.61 7.64
N LYS A 45 0.81 19.37 6.60
CA LYS A 45 -0.55 19.93 6.49
C LYS A 45 -1.53 19.27 7.43
N ASN A 46 -1.39 17.94 7.65
CA ASN A 46 -2.28 17.12 8.49
C ASN A 46 -3.76 17.48 8.28
N GLU A 47 -4.28 17.25 7.07
CA GLU A 47 -5.58 17.74 6.63
C GLU A 47 -6.72 17.07 7.40
N PHE A 48 -7.73 17.87 7.75
CA PHE A 48 -8.90 17.35 8.48
C PHE A 48 -9.62 16.26 7.66
N GLY A 49 -9.89 15.12 8.29
CA GLY A 49 -10.54 13.96 7.65
C GLY A 49 -9.64 13.11 6.78
N ALA A 50 -8.39 13.51 6.49
CA ALA A 50 -7.45 12.76 5.65
C ALA A 50 -7.19 11.34 6.19
N ARG A 51 -7.05 11.18 7.51
CA ARG A 51 -6.87 9.87 8.15
C ARG A 51 -8.05 8.93 7.89
N ASP A 52 -9.26 9.42 7.92
CA ASP A 52 -10.46 8.59 7.69
C ASP A 52 -10.58 8.18 6.24
N LEU A 53 -10.27 9.08 5.31
CA LEU A 53 -10.19 8.75 3.89
C LEU A 53 -9.13 7.67 3.64
N TRP A 54 -7.94 7.84 4.20
CA TRP A 54 -6.85 6.89 4.06
C TRP A 54 -7.19 5.52 4.67
N ARG A 55 -7.81 5.49 5.85
CA ARG A 55 -8.31 4.27 6.49
C ARG A 55 -9.30 3.51 5.60
N GLN A 56 -10.28 4.21 5.03
CA GLN A 56 -11.29 3.62 4.13
C GLN A 56 -10.67 3.01 2.87
N ASN A 57 -9.55 3.56 2.41
CA ASN A 57 -8.80 3.07 1.25
C ASN A 57 -7.75 2.01 1.58
N GLY A 58 -7.66 1.54 2.83
CA GLY A 58 -6.77 0.45 3.23
C GLY A 58 -5.39 0.92 3.73
N GLY A 59 -5.26 2.17 4.19
CA GLY A 59 -4.00 2.77 4.62
C GLY A 59 -3.50 2.34 6.00
N MET A 60 -4.31 1.62 6.78
CA MET A 60 -3.96 1.31 8.17
C MET A 60 -2.70 0.46 8.36
N PRO A 61 -2.36 -0.51 7.50
CA PRO A 61 -1.07 -1.19 7.60
C PRO A 61 0.12 -0.23 7.50
N THR A 62 0.12 0.66 6.51
CA THR A 62 1.16 1.69 6.34
C THR A 62 1.18 2.69 7.49
N TYR A 63 0.02 3.18 7.91
CA TYR A 63 -0.10 4.11 9.04
C TYR A 63 0.53 3.54 10.31
N ARG A 64 0.20 2.29 10.65
CA ARG A 64 0.77 1.61 11.82
C ARG A 64 2.27 1.40 11.67
N GLU A 65 2.72 0.94 10.51
CA GLU A 65 4.13 0.72 10.22
C GLU A 65 4.95 1.99 10.41
N LEU A 66 4.49 3.12 9.87
CA LEU A 66 5.20 4.40 9.96
C LEU A 66 5.21 4.98 11.38
N LEU A 67 4.13 4.81 12.14
CA LEU A 67 4.03 5.41 13.47
C LEU A 67 4.63 4.55 14.58
N TYR A 68 4.45 3.23 14.50
CA TYR A 68 4.79 2.35 15.61
C TYR A 68 6.04 1.50 15.36
N HIS A 69 6.38 1.25 14.09
CA HIS A 69 7.50 0.37 13.76
C HIS A 69 8.72 1.12 13.19
N ARG A 70 8.58 2.41 12.85
CA ARG A 70 9.67 3.22 12.30
C ARG A 70 10.06 4.35 13.25
N MET A 71 11.35 4.63 13.29
CA MET A 71 11.86 5.78 14.04
C MET A 71 11.34 7.09 13.43
N PRO A 72 11.10 8.14 14.23
CA PRO A 72 10.65 9.44 13.71
C PRO A 72 11.54 10.02 12.61
N THR A 73 12.86 9.80 12.68
CA THR A 73 13.81 10.21 11.65
C THR A 73 13.61 9.46 10.33
N GLU A 74 13.41 8.15 10.37
CA GLU A 74 13.14 7.32 9.19
C GLU A 74 11.80 7.69 8.56
N ARG A 75 10.75 7.84 9.38
CA ARG A 75 9.45 8.33 8.93
C ARG A 75 9.58 9.69 8.23
N GLY A 76 10.35 10.62 8.82
CA GLY A 76 10.61 11.92 8.21
C GLY A 76 11.32 11.83 6.86
N LEU A 77 12.23 10.87 6.68
CA LEU A 77 12.87 10.61 5.38
C LEU A 77 11.87 10.09 4.35
N ILE A 78 11.03 9.14 4.74
CA ILE A 78 9.98 8.58 3.88
C ILE A 78 9.01 9.69 3.44
N LEU A 79 8.48 10.48 4.36
CA LEU A 79 7.54 11.56 4.02
C LEU A 79 8.18 12.61 3.10
N ARG A 80 9.45 12.96 3.30
CA ARG A 80 10.16 13.84 2.37
C ARG A 80 10.33 13.24 0.98
N PHE A 81 10.65 11.95 0.90
CA PHE A 81 10.73 11.24 -0.37
C PHE A 81 9.38 11.28 -1.11
N LEU A 82 8.29 10.92 -0.42
CA LEU A 82 6.94 10.94 -1.00
C LEU A 82 6.54 12.35 -1.47
N ALA A 83 6.86 13.38 -0.69
CA ALA A 83 6.57 14.78 -1.05
C ALA A 83 7.37 15.28 -2.27
N GLY A 84 8.48 14.63 -2.59
CA GLY A 84 9.32 14.95 -3.76
C GLY A 84 8.99 14.14 -5.02
N LEU A 85 8.01 13.22 -4.95
CA LEU A 85 7.65 12.40 -6.11
C LEU A 85 7.00 13.23 -7.21
N PRO A 86 7.39 13.02 -8.49
CA PRO A 86 6.68 13.61 -9.63
C PRO A 86 5.30 12.95 -9.78
N ASP A 87 4.34 13.69 -10.31
CA ASP A 87 2.99 13.18 -10.60
C ASP A 87 2.85 12.66 -12.04
N HIS A 88 3.83 12.89 -12.89
CA HIS A 88 3.97 12.32 -14.23
C HIS A 88 5.43 12.35 -14.69
N LEU A 89 5.73 11.62 -15.74
CA LEU A 89 7.02 11.63 -16.45
C LEU A 89 6.81 11.47 -17.95
N ASP A 90 7.55 12.25 -18.74
CA ASP A 90 7.63 12.10 -20.19
C ASP A 90 8.93 11.40 -20.57
N LEU A 91 8.83 10.40 -21.42
CA LEU A 91 9.96 9.58 -21.86
C LEU A 91 9.94 9.39 -23.37
N GLU A 92 11.12 9.21 -23.95
CA GLU A 92 11.26 8.70 -25.31
C GLU A 92 12.08 7.40 -25.27
N VAL A 93 11.48 6.33 -25.74
CA VAL A 93 12.11 5.00 -25.82
C VAL A 93 11.89 4.43 -27.21
N SER A 94 12.97 4.02 -27.89
CA SER A 94 12.90 3.45 -29.23
C SER A 94 12.09 4.31 -30.24
N ARG A 95 12.26 5.63 -30.21
CA ARG A 95 11.55 6.65 -31.02
C ARG A 95 10.04 6.74 -30.75
N ARG A 96 9.54 6.16 -29.66
CA ARG A 96 8.16 6.30 -29.20
C ARG A 96 8.12 7.22 -28.00
N LYS A 97 7.11 8.10 -27.96
CA LYS A 97 6.88 9.01 -26.83
C LYS A 97 5.91 8.38 -25.86
N PHE A 98 6.23 8.45 -24.58
CA PHE A 98 5.42 7.93 -23.49
C PHE A 98 5.18 9.03 -22.46
N HIS A 99 3.96 9.09 -21.99
CA HIS A 99 3.55 9.89 -20.82
C HIS A 99 3.13 8.93 -19.71
N LEU A 100 3.93 8.85 -18.65
CA LEU A 100 3.67 8.01 -17.50
C LEU A 100 2.94 8.83 -16.45
N VAL A 101 1.79 8.32 -15.97
CA VAL A 101 0.98 9.00 -14.95
C VAL A 101 0.26 7.94 -14.11
N HIS A 102 0.00 8.24 -12.83
CA HIS A 102 -0.67 7.28 -11.95
C HIS A 102 -2.13 7.07 -12.34
N GLY A 103 -2.90 8.16 -12.43
CA GLY A 103 -4.34 8.14 -12.74
C GLY A 103 -4.64 8.43 -14.20
N CYS A 104 -5.47 9.43 -14.47
CA CYS A 104 -5.87 9.80 -15.83
C CYS A 104 -4.95 10.89 -16.40
N PRO A 105 -4.46 10.78 -17.66
CA PRO A 105 -3.67 11.83 -18.29
C PRO A 105 -4.44 13.14 -18.36
N SER A 106 -3.87 14.22 -17.85
CA SER A 106 -4.51 15.53 -17.75
C SER A 106 -3.50 16.62 -17.40
N GLU A 107 -3.82 17.88 -17.71
CA GLU A 107 -3.10 19.03 -17.20
C GLU A 107 -3.38 19.29 -15.69
N ASP A 108 -4.53 18.84 -15.19
CA ASP A 108 -4.88 18.95 -13.79
C ASP A 108 -4.17 17.88 -12.94
N ARG A 109 -3.39 18.35 -11.94
CA ARG A 109 -2.65 17.46 -11.04
C ARG A 109 -3.54 16.49 -10.27
N ASN A 110 -4.70 16.94 -9.81
CA ASN A 110 -5.60 16.07 -9.06
C ASN A 110 -6.15 14.94 -9.94
N THR A 111 -6.46 15.24 -11.19
CA THR A 111 -6.87 14.24 -12.19
C THR A 111 -5.74 13.25 -12.50
N ARG A 112 -4.47 13.71 -12.55
CA ARG A 112 -3.31 12.81 -12.72
C ARG A 112 -3.15 11.81 -11.57
N ILE A 113 -3.58 12.17 -10.37
CA ILE A 113 -3.43 11.32 -9.16
C ILE A 113 -4.70 10.50 -8.88
N TRP A 114 -5.90 11.06 -9.09
CA TRP A 114 -7.17 10.47 -8.69
C TRP A 114 -8.09 10.11 -9.83
N GLY A 115 -7.81 10.61 -11.03
CA GLY A 115 -8.66 10.40 -12.19
C GLY A 115 -8.64 8.95 -12.65
N ARG A 116 -9.78 8.48 -13.13
CA ARG A 116 -9.93 7.12 -13.67
C ARG A 116 -10.11 7.15 -15.16
N VAL A 117 -9.44 6.25 -15.85
CA VAL A 117 -9.67 6.00 -17.27
C VAL A 117 -10.91 5.12 -17.45
N THR A 118 -11.54 5.24 -18.60
CA THR A 118 -12.67 4.43 -19.05
C THR A 118 -12.36 3.79 -20.40
N PRO A 119 -13.13 2.81 -20.88
CA PRO A 119 -12.91 2.21 -22.20
C PRO A 119 -12.91 3.22 -23.35
N ASP A 120 -13.62 4.35 -23.18
CA ASP A 120 -13.72 5.41 -24.18
C ASP A 120 -12.65 6.51 -24.04
N SER A 121 -11.82 6.43 -22.99
CA SER A 121 -10.76 7.41 -22.76
C SER A 121 -9.74 7.40 -23.89
N ARG A 122 -9.23 8.58 -24.22
CA ARG A 122 -8.22 8.78 -25.26
C ARG A 122 -7.07 9.61 -24.70
N SER A 123 -5.86 9.37 -25.18
CA SER A 123 -4.72 10.23 -24.86
C SER A 123 -5.01 11.68 -25.29
N PRO A 124 -4.86 12.66 -24.41
CA PRO A 124 -4.94 14.06 -24.76
C PRO A 124 -3.71 14.56 -25.52
N TYR A 125 -2.65 13.74 -25.59
CA TYR A 125 -1.38 14.10 -26.19
C TYR A 125 -1.22 13.42 -27.56
N PRO A 126 -1.15 14.17 -28.68
CA PRO A 126 -0.91 13.60 -30.00
C PRO A 126 0.41 12.82 -30.03
N ASP A 127 0.41 11.68 -30.72
CA ASP A 127 1.61 10.83 -30.93
C ASP A 127 2.31 10.35 -29.65
N THR A 128 1.62 10.37 -28.50
CA THR A 128 2.14 9.96 -27.21
C THR A 128 1.29 8.84 -26.63
N ILE A 129 1.92 7.77 -26.21
CA ILE A 129 1.26 6.67 -25.49
C ILE A 129 1.27 6.99 -23.99
N CYS A 130 0.09 7.09 -23.39
CA CYS A 130 -0.03 7.26 -21.95
C CYS A 130 -0.03 5.90 -21.25
N ILE A 131 0.89 5.72 -20.30
CA ILE A 131 0.92 4.53 -19.45
C ILE A 131 0.33 4.94 -18.09
N VAL A 132 -0.75 4.25 -17.69
CA VAL A 132 -1.53 4.58 -16.49
C VAL A 132 -1.68 3.39 -15.55
N GLY A 133 -2.13 3.65 -14.34
CA GLY A 133 -2.55 2.68 -13.34
C GLY A 133 -3.85 3.10 -12.66
N HIS A 134 -3.97 2.88 -11.32
CA HIS A 134 -5.07 3.35 -10.47
C HIS A 134 -6.45 2.76 -10.77
N THR A 135 -6.77 2.49 -12.03
CA THR A 135 -8.04 1.90 -12.43
C THR A 135 -7.80 0.42 -12.74
N PRO A 136 -8.18 -0.51 -11.84
CA PRO A 136 -7.98 -1.93 -12.12
C PRO A 136 -8.57 -2.33 -13.47
N THR A 137 -7.76 -2.94 -14.33
CA THR A 137 -8.07 -3.25 -15.73
C THR A 137 -9.33 -4.10 -15.93
N CYS A 138 -9.74 -4.85 -14.91
CA CYS A 138 -11.01 -5.60 -14.91
C CYS A 138 -12.23 -4.68 -15.08
N PHE A 139 -12.17 -3.42 -14.65
CA PHE A 139 -13.26 -2.45 -14.88
C PHE A 139 -13.30 -1.93 -16.31
N LEU A 140 -12.19 -1.99 -17.03
CA LEU A 140 -12.09 -1.54 -18.43
C LEU A 140 -12.52 -2.60 -19.42
N THR A 141 -12.34 -3.87 -19.09
CA THR A 141 -12.65 -4.99 -19.99
C THR A 141 -14.08 -5.50 -19.86
N GLY A 142 -14.83 -5.07 -18.86
CA GLY A 142 -16.16 -5.62 -18.55
C GLY A 142 -16.16 -7.10 -18.15
N LYS A 143 -14.98 -7.70 -18.02
CA LYS A 143 -14.80 -9.08 -17.61
C LYS A 143 -14.63 -9.14 -16.09
N THR A 144 -15.61 -9.70 -15.42
CA THR A 144 -15.52 -9.96 -14.00
C THR A 144 -14.42 -11.01 -13.74
N ASP A 145 -13.41 -10.63 -12.97
CA ASP A 145 -12.44 -11.45 -12.23
C ASP A 145 -11.53 -12.44 -12.98
N LYS A 146 -11.70 -12.75 -14.24
CA LYS A 146 -10.97 -13.89 -14.82
C LYS A 146 -9.66 -13.58 -15.54
N GLU A 147 -9.37 -12.34 -15.91
CA GLU A 147 -8.10 -11.99 -16.55
C GLU A 147 -7.68 -10.56 -16.25
N HIS A 148 -6.98 -10.36 -15.16
CA HIS A 148 -6.30 -9.10 -14.91
C HIS A 148 -5.05 -9.04 -15.80
N ARG A 149 -5.21 -8.47 -17.00
CA ARG A 149 -4.11 -8.20 -17.95
C ARG A 149 -4.02 -6.71 -18.24
N ILE A 150 -2.88 -6.27 -18.72
CA ILE A 150 -2.68 -4.92 -19.24
C ILE A 150 -3.77 -4.63 -20.28
N TRP A 151 -4.42 -3.48 -20.14
CA TRP A 151 -5.45 -3.03 -21.07
C TRP A 151 -4.86 -2.03 -22.06
N HIS A 152 -5.17 -2.23 -23.34
CA HIS A 152 -4.74 -1.37 -24.44
C HIS A 152 -5.95 -0.65 -25.04
N GLY A 153 -5.97 0.68 -24.90
CA GLY A 153 -7.00 1.56 -25.45
C GLY A 153 -6.45 2.53 -26.50
N ASN A 154 -7.10 3.66 -26.66
CA ASN A 154 -6.77 4.68 -27.66
C ASN A 154 -5.55 5.53 -27.24
N ASN A 155 -4.34 5.04 -27.48
CA ASN A 155 -3.07 5.60 -27.00
C ASN A 155 -3.01 5.72 -25.45
N ILE A 156 -3.76 4.90 -24.76
CA ILE A 156 -3.67 4.72 -23.29
C ILE A 156 -3.47 3.23 -23.02
N ILE A 157 -2.50 2.91 -22.18
CA ILE A 157 -2.25 1.55 -21.73
C ILE A 157 -2.33 1.54 -20.21
N ASP A 158 -3.25 0.77 -19.65
CA ASP A 158 -3.41 0.63 -18.21
C ASP A 158 -2.75 -0.66 -17.73
N ILE A 159 -1.82 -0.52 -16.79
CA ILE A 159 -1.04 -1.64 -16.23
C ILE A 159 -1.47 -2.04 -14.82
N ASP A 160 -2.54 -1.46 -14.26
CA ASP A 160 -3.08 -1.88 -12.97
C ASP A 160 -3.86 -3.19 -13.08
N CYS A 161 -3.16 -4.30 -13.02
CA CYS A 161 -3.74 -5.63 -13.03
C CYS A 161 -4.26 -6.08 -11.65
N GLY A 162 -4.66 -5.12 -10.80
CA GLY A 162 -5.35 -5.38 -9.54
C GLY A 162 -4.48 -5.96 -8.42
N CYS A 163 -3.16 -5.77 -8.45
CA CYS A 163 -2.25 -6.31 -7.43
C CYS A 163 -2.68 -5.96 -6.00
N GLY A 164 -3.18 -4.75 -5.78
CA GLY A 164 -3.69 -4.26 -4.50
C GLY A 164 -5.10 -4.78 -4.12
N ASN A 165 -5.80 -5.52 -4.98
CA ASN A 165 -7.10 -6.10 -4.69
C ASN A 165 -6.97 -7.43 -3.96
N LEU A 166 -6.83 -7.39 -2.63
CA LEU A 166 -6.60 -8.59 -1.82
C LEU A 166 -7.76 -9.61 -1.85
N ARG A 167 -8.93 -9.23 -2.37
CA ARG A 167 -10.09 -10.12 -2.50
C ARG A 167 -10.13 -10.89 -3.81
N SER A 168 -9.35 -10.48 -4.81
CA SER A 168 -9.29 -11.15 -6.10
C SER A 168 -8.19 -12.22 -6.11
N GLU A 169 -8.55 -13.45 -6.44
CA GLU A 169 -7.58 -14.54 -6.66
C GLU A 169 -6.77 -14.34 -7.94
N HIS A 170 -7.29 -13.56 -8.88
CA HIS A 170 -6.69 -13.31 -10.19
C HIS A 170 -5.83 -12.04 -10.24
N ARG A 171 -5.61 -11.37 -9.08
CA ARG A 171 -4.76 -10.19 -8.99
C ARG A 171 -3.33 -10.48 -9.44
N ARG A 172 -2.73 -9.53 -10.14
CA ARG A 172 -1.35 -9.65 -10.66
C ARG A 172 -0.63 -8.33 -10.51
N LEU A 173 0.68 -8.40 -10.35
CA LEU A 173 1.55 -7.28 -10.62
C LEU A 173 1.96 -7.38 -12.10
N ALA A 174 1.78 -6.30 -12.85
CA ALA A 174 2.17 -6.24 -14.25
C ALA A 174 3.39 -5.32 -14.44
N CYS A 175 4.18 -5.62 -15.45
CA CYS A 175 5.26 -4.78 -15.91
C CYS A 175 5.23 -4.74 -17.45
N LEU A 176 5.30 -3.53 -18.02
CA LEU A 176 5.38 -3.30 -19.45
C LEU A 176 6.79 -2.83 -19.79
N ARG A 177 7.48 -3.53 -20.68
CA ARG A 177 8.78 -3.10 -21.21
C ARG A 177 8.57 -2.18 -22.41
N LEU A 178 9.03 -0.93 -22.29
CA LEU A 178 8.73 0.10 -23.28
C LEU A 178 9.51 -0.03 -24.60
N ASP A 179 10.60 -0.78 -24.60
CA ASP A 179 11.43 -0.99 -25.80
C ASP A 179 10.69 -1.74 -26.91
N ASP A 180 9.98 -2.79 -26.55
CA ASP A 180 9.30 -3.72 -27.44
C ASP A 180 7.84 -3.99 -27.06
N MET A 181 7.33 -3.33 -26.01
CA MET A 181 5.99 -3.50 -25.48
C MET A 181 5.71 -4.91 -24.92
N ALA A 182 6.75 -5.64 -24.52
CA ALA A 182 6.58 -6.94 -23.90
C ALA A 182 5.96 -6.82 -22.50
N GLU A 183 5.00 -7.67 -22.22
CA GLU A 183 4.24 -7.70 -20.96
C GLU A 183 4.74 -8.83 -20.06
N PHE A 184 4.92 -8.51 -18.77
CA PHE A 184 5.34 -9.46 -17.76
C PHE A 184 4.35 -9.42 -16.59
N TYR A 185 4.07 -10.57 -16.00
CA TYR A 185 3.10 -10.70 -14.93
C TYR A 185 3.65 -11.55 -13.80
N VAL A 186 3.40 -11.10 -12.57
CA VAL A 186 3.60 -11.91 -11.36
C VAL A 186 2.23 -12.10 -10.74
N GLY A 187 1.75 -13.35 -10.76
CA GLY A 187 0.48 -13.73 -10.16
C GLY A 187 0.59 -13.86 -8.63
N ASN A 188 -0.54 -13.87 -7.97
CA ASN A 188 -0.62 -14.24 -6.57
C ASN A 188 -0.54 -15.77 -6.47
N SER A 189 0.67 -16.32 -6.42
CA SER A 189 0.84 -17.72 -6.05
C SER A 189 0.58 -17.84 -4.55
N ALA A 190 -0.61 -18.30 -4.19
CA ALA A 190 -0.94 -18.71 -2.82
C ALA A 190 -0.01 -19.84 -2.30
N GLU A 191 0.88 -20.35 -3.13
CA GLU A 191 1.76 -21.49 -2.83
C GLU A 191 3.14 -21.10 -2.27
N GLN A 192 3.48 -19.80 -2.09
CA GLN A 192 4.79 -19.41 -1.58
C GLN A 192 4.80 -18.84 -0.15
N THR A 193 3.77 -19.06 0.64
CA THR A 193 3.76 -18.67 2.06
C THR A 193 3.95 -19.83 3.04
N THR A 194 4.53 -20.94 2.60
CA THR A 194 4.87 -22.08 3.48
C THR A 194 6.37 -22.38 3.50
N ALA A 195 7.20 -21.39 3.62
CA ALA A 195 8.59 -21.58 4.05
C ALA A 195 8.92 -20.48 5.05
N GLY A 196 8.97 -20.87 6.32
CA GLY A 196 9.14 -20.02 7.49
C GLY A 196 10.25 -19.01 7.38
N SER A 197 9.89 -17.82 6.97
CA SER A 197 10.60 -16.64 7.45
C SER A 197 10.22 -16.49 8.93
N PRO A 198 11.18 -16.32 9.85
CA PRO A 198 10.83 -16.03 11.23
C PRO A 198 9.92 -14.80 11.23
N GLU A 199 8.75 -14.94 11.85
CA GLU A 199 7.79 -13.86 12.02
C GLU A 199 8.53 -12.73 12.73
N ILE A 200 8.94 -11.69 11.97
CA ILE A 200 9.58 -10.52 12.58
C ILE A 200 8.45 -9.80 13.30
N LEU A 201 8.33 -10.11 14.59
CA LEU A 201 7.36 -9.45 15.45
C LEU A 201 7.54 -7.94 15.35
N PRO A 202 6.44 -7.18 15.22
CA PRO A 202 6.47 -5.73 15.26
C PRO A 202 7.26 -5.22 16.47
N ARG A 203 7.94 -4.09 16.33
CA ARG A 203 8.80 -3.51 17.38
C ARG A 203 8.11 -3.50 18.75
N TYR A 204 6.83 -3.17 18.79
CA TYR A 204 6.04 -3.08 20.03
C TYR A 204 5.43 -4.40 20.49
N GLU A 205 5.75 -5.51 19.85
CA GLU A 205 5.42 -6.87 20.28
C GLU A 205 6.69 -7.67 20.65
N ARG A 206 7.87 -7.04 20.55
CA ARG A 206 9.13 -7.64 21.00
C ARG A 206 9.32 -7.32 22.46
N ASP A 207 9.78 -8.30 23.20
CA ASP A 207 10.14 -8.14 24.62
C ASP A 207 8.99 -7.67 25.53
N LEU A 208 7.74 -8.05 25.18
CA LEU A 208 6.59 -7.79 26.03
C LEU A 208 6.73 -8.50 27.38
N PRO A 209 6.25 -7.89 28.48
CA PRO A 209 6.17 -8.56 29.77
C PRO A 209 5.43 -9.91 29.66
N ALA A 210 5.90 -10.93 30.36
CA ALA A 210 5.39 -12.30 30.23
C ALA A 210 3.86 -12.41 30.42
N SER A 211 3.29 -11.64 31.37
CA SER A 211 1.85 -11.60 31.59
C SER A 211 1.07 -11.02 30.42
N LEU A 212 1.60 -9.98 29.78
CA LEU A 212 0.99 -9.34 28.63
C LEU A 212 1.13 -10.22 27.37
N LEU A 213 2.30 -10.84 27.18
CA LEU A 213 2.53 -11.79 26.10
C LEU A 213 1.55 -12.97 26.20
N HIS A 214 1.38 -13.54 27.40
CA HIS A 214 0.42 -14.63 27.64
C HIS A 214 -1.01 -14.22 27.27
N ALA A 215 -1.50 -13.07 27.76
CA ALA A 215 -2.84 -12.59 27.46
C ALA A 215 -3.04 -12.34 25.94
N LEU A 216 -2.00 -11.85 25.26
CA LEU A 216 -2.02 -11.62 23.81
C LEU A 216 -2.08 -12.93 23.02
N GLU A 217 -1.30 -13.94 23.42
CA GLU A 217 -1.30 -15.26 22.78
C GLU A 217 -2.63 -15.99 22.99
N GLU A 218 -3.21 -15.94 24.18
CA GLU A 218 -4.52 -16.51 24.48
C GLU A 218 -5.62 -15.84 23.63
N TYR A 219 -5.60 -14.53 23.53
CA TYR A 219 -6.55 -13.81 22.67
C TYR A 219 -6.38 -14.18 21.17
N LYS A 220 -5.13 -14.22 20.68
CA LYS A 220 -4.83 -14.67 19.31
C LYS A 220 -5.28 -16.11 19.06
N ARG A 221 -5.12 -17.01 20.04
CA ARG A 221 -5.59 -18.37 19.98
C ARG A 221 -7.13 -18.41 19.92
N GLY A 222 -7.80 -17.67 20.81
CA GLY A 222 -9.25 -17.59 20.83
C GLY A 222 -9.86 -17.09 19.53
N LEU A 223 -9.21 -16.14 18.86
CA LEU A 223 -9.59 -15.66 17.51
C LEU A 223 -9.49 -16.77 16.46
N ARG A 224 -8.39 -17.56 16.48
CA ARG A 224 -8.19 -18.64 15.50
C ARG A 224 -9.18 -19.80 15.71
N GLU A 225 -9.47 -20.13 16.96
CA GLU A 225 -10.32 -21.26 17.34
C GLU A 225 -11.81 -20.88 17.45
N ASN A 226 -12.14 -19.59 17.24
CA ASN A 226 -13.50 -19.04 17.32
C ASN A 226 -14.22 -19.43 18.62
N VAL A 227 -13.52 -19.25 19.75
CA VAL A 227 -14.05 -19.65 21.06
C VAL A 227 -15.22 -18.78 21.52
N SER A 228 -16.17 -19.34 22.25
CA SER A 228 -17.38 -18.66 22.74
C SER A 228 -17.10 -17.56 23.80
N CYS A 229 -15.94 -17.63 24.46
CA CYS A 229 -15.53 -16.66 25.50
C CYS A 229 -14.56 -15.58 24.98
N LEU A 230 -14.60 -15.24 23.70
CA LEU A 230 -13.67 -14.28 23.08
C LEU A 230 -13.72 -12.90 23.76
N ASP A 231 -14.89 -12.46 24.23
CA ASP A 231 -15.06 -11.19 24.95
C ASP A 231 -14.33 -11.21 26.30
N CYS A 232 -14.26 -12.34 26.99
CA CYS A 232 -13.48 -12.50 28.22
C CYS A 232 -11.99 -12.36 27.93
N LEU A 233 -11.48 -13.04 26.91
CA LEU A 233 -10.07 -12.96 26.49
C LEU A 233 -9.69 -11.54 26.03
N ARG A 234 -10.61 -10.85 25.36
CA ARG A 234 -10.45 -9.44 25.01
C ARG A 234 -10.35 -8.54 26.25
N GLY A 235 -11.18 -8.79 27.26
CA GLY A 235 -11.16 -8.07 28.54
C GLY A 235 -9.85 -8.30 29.30
N GLU A 236 -9.35 -9.54 29.34
CA GLU A 236 -8.07 -9.89 29.95
C GLU A 236 -6.89 -9.21 29.25
N LEU A 237 -6.87 -9.20 27.93
CA LEU A 237 -5.85 -8.50 27.15
C LEU A 237 -5.89 -6.98 27.43
N TYR A 238 -7.08 -6.38 27.45
CA TYR A 238 -7.25 -4.96 27.80
C TYR A 238 -6.71 -4.64 29.19
N GLY A 239 -7.05 -5.47 30.18
CA GLY A 239 -6.57 -5.34 31.55
C GLY A 239 -5.05 -5.46 31.64
N SER A 240 -4.46 -6.44 30.95
CA SER A 240 -3.01 -6.65 30.92
C SER A 240 -2.25 -5.49 30.29
N ILE A 241 -2.77 -4.92 29.19
CA ILE A 241 -2.18 -3.72 28.56
C ILE A 241 -2.20 -2.55 29.54
N ASN A 242 -3.33 -2.31 30.21
CA ASN A 242 -3.46 -1.21 31.16
C ASN A 242 -2.53 -1.38 32.36
N ALA A 243 -2.44 -2.59 32.92
CA ALA A 243 -1.55 -2.88 34.05
C ALA A 243 -0.08 -2.65 33.71
N CYS A 244 0.34 -3.14 32.52
CA CYS A 244 1.71 -2.96 32.03
C CYS A 244 2.04 -1.50 31.70
N GLN A 245 1.09 -0.73 31.22
CA GLN A 245 1.25 0.71 31.01
C GLN A 245 1.35 1.46 32.34
N TRP A 246 0.50 1.11 33.34
CA TRP A 246 0.48 1.75 34.66
C TRP A 246 1.79 1.51 35.43
N ASN A 247 2.30 0.28 35.43
CA ASN A 247 3.56 -0.06 36.09
C ASN A 247 4.80 0.30 35.27
N ARG A 248 4.63 0.93 34.10
CA ARG A 248 5.69 1.38 33.19
C ARG A 248 6.53 0.25 32.58
N SER A 249 6.05 -0.97 32.55
CA SER A 249 6.74 -2.08 31.87
C SER A 249 6.54 -2.05 30.35
N ILE A 250 5.57 -1.26 29.89
CA ILE A 250 5.44 -0.84 28.48
C ILE A 250 5.21 0.68 28.40
N THR A 251 5.59 1.28 27.29
CA THR A 251 5.37 2.70 27.03
C THR A 251 3.91 2.98 26.68
N ARG A 252 3.51 4.26 26.75
CA ARG A 252 2.20 4.70 26.26
C ARG A 252 1.98 4.36 24.80
N GLN A 253 3.02 4.50 23.96
CA GLN A 253 2.94 4.19 22.53
C GLN A 253 2.72 2.70 22.28
N GLU A 254 3.39 1.83 23.02
CA GLU A 254 3.18 0.38 22.95
C GLU A 254 1.77 0.00 23.37
N ALA A 255 1.26 0.58 24.44
CA ALA A 255 -0.10 0.34 24.92
C ALA A 255 -1.16 0.81 23.90
N GLU A 256 -1.00 1.98 23.31
CA GLU A 256 -1.87 2.51 22.25
C GLU A 256 -1.85 1.61 21.02
N TYR A 257 -0.67 1.17 20.58
CA TYR A 257 -0.54 0.22 19.48
C TYR A 257 -1.29 -1.10 19.73
N LEU A 258 -1.09 -1.71 20.90
CA LEU A 258 -1.72 -2.98 21.24
C LEU A 258 -3.24 -2.87 21.31
N ARG A 259 -3.77 -1.76 21.84
CA ARG A 259 -5.23 -1.51 21.85
C ARG A 259 -5.78 -1.32 20.45
N GLU A 260 -5.11 -0.51 19.62
CA GLU A 260 -5.57 -0.23 18.25
C GLU A 260 -5.52 -1.46 17.35
N LYS A 261 -4.56 -2.36 17.58
CA LYS A 261 -4.37 -3.55 16.77
C LYS A 261 -5.29 -4.71 17.16
N TYR A 262 -5.55 -4.88 18.44
CA TYR A 262 -6.18 -6.10 18.96
C TYR A 262 -7.54 -5.88 19.62
N LEU A 263 -7.89 -4.64 19.96
CA LEU A 263 -9.11 -4.30 20.72
C LEU A 263 -10.03 -3.34 19.96
#